data_70b4fc8950f372a9e02a50258ddb84a3
#
_entry.id   70b4fc8950f372a9e02a50258ddb84a3
#
_cell.length_a   1.000
_cell.length_b   1.000
_cell.length_c   1.000
_cell.angle_alpha   90.00
_cell.angle_beta   90.00
_cell.angle_gamma   90.00
#
_symmetry.space_group_name_H-M   'P 1'
#
loop_
_entity.id
_entity.type
_entity.pdbx_description
1 polymer ?
#
loop_
_entity_poly.entity_id
_entity_poly.type
_entity_poly.pdbx_seq_one_letter_code
_entity_poly.pdbx_strand_id
1 'polypeptide(L)'
;MKKLILLLLFIPLLGFGQNLEKEKLQSVVKTFFEGFHNKDSLLIASVIDSKFYLNSTSFKEDNGVLRNINGDNFVSAIVSRPDSPVWKEKLLSFNIKIDGPLANVWVDYEFWVDDKLSHCGVNSINLLKFF
;
A
#
# COMPACT_ATOMS: atom_id res chain seq x y z
N MET A 1 -24.79 41.58 17.45
CA MET A 1 -23.41 41.04 17.61
C MET A 1 -23.30 39.65 18.28
N LYS A 2 -24.41 38.93 18.48
CA LYS A 2 -24.39 37.57 19.14
C LYS A 2 -24.46 36.38 18.16
N LYS A 3 -24.50 36.60 16.84
CA LYS A 3 -24.67 35.53 15.82
C LYS A 3 -23.38 35.09 15.12
N LEU A 4 -22.24 35.74 15.38
CA LEU A 4 -20.99 35.48 14.66
C LEU A 4 -20.10 34.42 15.37
N ILE A 5 -20.37 34.09 16.63
CA ILE A 5 -19.54 33.19 17.45
C ILE A 5 -19.86 31.69 17.19
N LEU A 6 -21.04 31.36 16.64
CA LEU A 6 -21.45 29.98 16.42
C LEU A 6 -20.84 29.32 15.21
N LEU A 7 -20.28 30.08 14.25
CA LEU A 7 -19.69 29.56 13.00
C LEU A 7 -18.25 29.09 13.15
N LEU A 8 -17.55 29.50 14.19
CA LEU A 8 -16.13 29.18 14.43
C LEU A 8 -15.89 27.83 15.15
N LEU A 9 -16.93 27.20 15.69
CA LEU A 9 -16.83 25.93 16.43
C LEU A 9 -16.95 24.67 15.56
N PHE A 10 -17.25 24.81 14.25
CA PHE A 10 -17.44 23.67 13.35
C PHE A 10 -16.23 23.31 12.47
N ILE A 11 -15.21 24.15 12.42
CA ILE A 11 -14.07 24.00 11.51
C ILE A 11 -13.04 22.92 11.93
N PRO A 12 -12.77 22.62 13.21
CA PRO A 12 -11.74 21.64 13.56
C PRO A 12 -12.16 20.17 13.46
N LEU A 13 -13.47 19.85 13.39
CA LEU A 13 -13.95 18.46 13.40
C LEU A 13 -13.72 17.71 12.08
N LEU A 14 -13.61 18.40 10.96
CA LEU A 14 -13.41 17.77 9.64
C LEU A 14 -11.96 17.30 9.42
N GLY A 15 -10.99 17.95 10.06
CA GLY A 15 -9.57 17.59 9.91
C GLY A 15 -9.17 16.29 10.62
N PHE A 16 -9.77 16.00 11.76
CA PHE A 16 -9.44 14.81 12.56
C PHE A 16 -9.94 13.50 11.89
N GLY A 17 -11.10 13.53 11.24
CA GLY A 17 -11.66 12.37 10.55
C GLY A 17 -10.80 11.90 9.38
N GLN A 18 -10.28 12.83 8.57
CA GLN A 18 -9.44 12.50 7.42
C GLN A 18 -8.06 11.95 7.81
N ASN A 19 -7.48 12.42 8.90
CA ASN A 19 -6.20 11.90 9.39
C ASN A 19 -6.34 10.46 9.88
N LEU A 20 -7.39 10.17 10.67
CA LEU A 20 -7.66 8.82 11.16
C LEU A 20 -7.92 7.83 10.01
N GLU A 21 -8.61 8.26 8.95
CA GLU A 21 -8.85 7.43 7.78
C GLU A 21 -7.55 7.12 7.03
N LYS A 22 -6.68 8.11 6.82
CA LYS A 22 -5.37 7.91 6.21
C LYS A 22 -4.48 6.97 7.02
N GLU A 23 -4.48 7.07 8.34
CA GLU A 23 -3.73 6.17 9.23
C GLU A 23 -4.22 4.72 9.09
N LYS A 24 -5.53 4.48 8.98
CA LYS A 24 -6.10 3.15 8.73
C LYS A 24 -5.64 2.59 7.38
N LEU A 25 -5.69 3.40 6.31
CA LEU A 25 -5.25 2.98 4.98
C LEU A 25 -3.74 2.66 4.96
N GLN A 26 -2.94 3.47 5.63
CA GLN A 26 -1.51 3.21 5.81
C GLN A 26 -1.26 1.90 6.57
N SER A 27 -2.06 1.61 7.60
CA SER A 27 -1.98 0.36 8.37
C SER A 27 -2.27 -0.84 7.49
N VAL A 28 -3.29 -0.80 6.62
CA VAL A 28 -3.62 -1.87 5.66
C VAL A 28 -2.42 -2.19 4.76
N VAL A 29 -1.79 -1.15 4.20
CA VAL A 29 -0.60 -1.32 3.35
C VAL A 29 0.57 -1.92 4.16
N LYS A 30 0.81 -1.45 5.37
CA LYS A 30 1.87 -2.00 6.24
C LYS A 30 1.62 -3.47 6.57
N THR A 31 0.37 -3.86 6.85
CA THR A 31 -0.01 -5.26 7.11
C THR A 31 0.28 -6.16 5.90
N PHE A 32 -0.02 -5.68 4.67
CA PHE A 32 0.33 -6.41 3.46
C PHE A 32 1.84 -6.67 3.36
N PHE A 33 2.68 -5.64 3.57
CA PHE A 33 4.13 -5.80 3.50
C PHE A 33 4.72 -6.58 4.67
N GLU A 34 4.11 -6.56 5.83
CA GLU A 34 4.47 -7.46 6.94
C GLU A 34 4.25 -8.92 6.53
N GLY A 35 3.08 -9.24 5.96
CA GLY A 35 2.81 -10.57 5.39
C GLY A 35 3.79 -10.95 4.27
N PHE A 36 4.13 -10.02 3.39
CA PHE A 36 5.12 -10.20 2.34
C PHE A 36 6.51 -10.57 2.91
N HIS A 37 6.97 -9.85 3.92
CA HIS A 37 8.29 -10.10 4.53
C HIS A 37 8.34 -11.43 5.28
N ASN A 38 7.27 -11.75 6.02
CA ASN A 38 7.17 -12.95 6.85
C ASN A 38 6.73 -14.19 6.07
N LYS A 39 6.42 -14.07 4.76
CA LYS A 39 5.83 -15.14 3.94
C LYS A 39 4.50 -15.65 4.54
N ASP A 40 3.75 -14.78 5.17
CA ASP A 40 2.48 -15.08 5.83
C ASP A 40 1.31 -14.86 4.88
N SER A 41 0.83 -15.96 4.29
CA SER A 41 -0.30 -15.93 3.37
C SER A 41 -1.61 -15.49 4.02
N LEU A 42 -1.82 -15.80 5.30
CA LEU A 42 -3.04 -15.43 6.02
C LEU A 42 -3.07 -13.93 6.28
N LEU A 43 -1.93 -13.36 6.65
CA LEU A 43 -1.80 -11.93 6.86
C LEU A 43 -1.99 -11.16 5.55
N ILE A 44 -1.40 -11.61 4.44
CA ILE A 44 -1.65 -11.03 3.11
C ILE A 44 -3.14 -11.14 2.74
N ALA A 45 -3.73 -12.33 2.88
CA ALA A 45 -5.13 -12.58 2.52
C ALA A 45 -6.12 -11.74 3.34
N SER A 46 -5.75 -11.34 4.56
CA SER A 46 -6.61 -10.49 5.40
C SER A 46 -6.83 -9.07 4.86
N VAL A 47 -6.00 -8.61 3.92
CA VAL A 47 -6.02 -7.23 3.40
C VAL A 47 -6.13 -7.13 1.88
N ILE A 48 -6.15 -8.24 1.15
CA ILE A 48 -6.37 -8.26 -0.30
C ILE A 48 -7.76 -8.74 -0.67
N ASP A 49 -8.28 -8.25 -1.79
CA ASP A 49 -9.52 -8.76 -2.40
C ASP A 49 -9.25 -10.06 -3.17
N SER A 50 -10.29 -10.91 -3.31
CA SER A 50 -10.21 -12.15 -4.09
C SER A 50 -9.87 -11.95 -5.57
N LYS A 51 -10.10 -10.74 -6.09
CA LYS A 51 -9.76 -10.34 -7.46
C LYS A 51 -8.47 -9.54 -7.54
N PHE A 52 -7.66 -9.55 -6.47
CA PHE A 52 -6.37 -8.85 -6.45
C PHE A 52 -5.48 -9.29 -7.61
N TYR A 53 -4.82 -8.33 -8.21
CA TYR A 53 -3.75 -8.56 -9.18
C TYR A 53 -2.64 -7.53 -8.99
N LEU A 54 -1.41 -7.92 -9.32
CA LEU A 54 -0.23 -7.08 -9.31
C LEU A 54 0.19 -6.75 -10.74
N ASN A 55 0.33 -5.47 -11.03
CA ASN A 55 1.02 -4.99 -12.22
C ASN A 55 2.40 -4.47 -11.83
N SER A 56 3.44 -5.04 -12.42
CA SER A 56 4.81 -4.56 -12.27
C SER A 56 5.29 -3.97 -13.59
N THR A 57 5.85 -2.77 -13.52
CA THR A 57 6.43 -2.07 -14.67
C THR A 57 7.94 -1.96 -14.55
N SER A 58 8.65 -2.13 -15.64
CA SER A 58 10.09 -1.97 -15.72
C SER A 58 10.51 -1.51 -17.12
N PHE A 59 11.76 -1.12 -17.28
CA PHE A 59 12.34 -0.88 -18.60
C PHE A 59 13.17 -2.07 -19.05
N LYS A 60 13.06 -2.41 -20.33
CA LYS A 60 13.95 -3.32 -21.02
C LYS A 60 14.40 -2.61 -22.30
N GLU A 61 15.68 -2.25 -22.40
CA GLU A 61 16.24 -1.58 -23.57
C GLU A 61 15.41 -0.35 -24.01
N ASP A 62 15.14 0.57 -23.06
CA ASP A 62 14.33 1.79 -23.23
C ASP A 62 12.83 1.56 -23.54
N ASN A 63 12.36 0.31 -23.61
CA ASN A 63 10.95 0.00 -23.76
C ASN A 63 10.29 -0.31 -22.40
N GLY A 64 9.14 0.29 -22.14
CA GLY A 64 8.33 -0.03 -20.99
C GLY A 64 7.77 -1.45 -21.09
N VAL A 65 7.97 -2.26 -20.07
CA VAL A 65 7.43 -3.63 -19.97
C VAL A 65 6.43 -3.69 -18.83
N LEU A 66 5.26 -4.25 -19.10
CA LEU A 66 4.23 -4.54 -18.12
C LEU A 66 4.17 -6.04 -17.87
N ARG A 67 4.25 -6.44 -16.59
CA ARG A 67 4.00 -7.80 -16.12
C ARG A 67 2.76 -7.80 -15.23
N ASN A 68 1.79 -8.64 -15.56
CA ASN A 68 0.60 -8.85 -14.73
C ASN A 68 0.69 -10.21 -14.03
N ILE A 69 0.39 -10.24 -12.74
CA ILE A 69 0.36 -11.45 -11.91
C ILE A 69 -0.96 -11.43 -11.13
N ASN A 70 -1.74 -12.51 -11.21
CA ASN A 70 -2.95 -12.63 -10.38
C ASN A 70 -2.59 -12.87 -8.91
N GLY A 71 -3.55 -12.62 -8.02
CA GLY A 71 -3.32 -12.64 -6.58
C GLY A 71 -2.86 -14.00 -6.06
N ASP A 72 -3.47 -15.10 -6.51
CA ASP A 72 -3.13 -16.44 -6.04
C ASP A 72 -1.69 -16.82 -6.41
N ASN A 73 -1.30 -16.53 -7.65
CA ASN A 73 0.07 -16.77 -8.11
C ASN A 73 1.07 -15.88 -7.36
N PHE A 74 0.71 -14.63 -7.06
CA PHE A 74 1.54 -13.73 -6.26
C PHE A 74 1.75 -14.27 -4.85
N VAL A 75 0.67 -14.61 -4.13
CA VAL A 75 0.75 -15.14 -2.77
C VAL A 75 1.54 -16.45 -2.75
N SER A 76 1.26 -17.37 -3.69
CA SER A 76 1.99 -18.63 -3.82
C SER A 76 3.49 -18.42 -4.03
N ALA A 77 3.88 -17.45 -4.88
CA ALA A 77 5.28 -17.11 -5.11
C ALA A 77 5.96 -16.54 -3.85
N ILE A 78 5.23 -15.74 -3.05
CA ILE A 78 5.77 -15.19 -1.80
C ILE A 78 6.00 -16.28 -0.75
N VAL A 79 5.02 -17.15 -0.50
CA VAL A 79 5.14 -18.18 0.55
C VAL A 79 6.10 -19.31 0.19
N SER A 80 6.24 -19.62 -1.10
CA SER A 80 7.19 -20.64 -1.59
C SER A 80 8.61 -20.13 -1.75
N ARG A 81 8.84 -18.85 -1.55
CA ARG A 81 10.17 -18.23 -1.65
C ARG A 81 11.14 -18.87 -0.64
N PRO A 82 12.38 -19.22 -1.04
CA PRO A 82 13.40 -19.70 -0.11
C PRO A 82 13.72 -18.65 0.97
N ASP A 83 14.32 -19.10 2.06
CA ASP A 83 14.71 -18.20 3.17
C ASP A 83 15.88 -17.29 2.79
N SER A 84 16.69 -17.70 1.84
CA SER A 84 17.78 -16.91 1.27
C SER A 84 17.66 -16.87 -0.26
N PRO A 85 17.87 -15.71 -0.89
CA PRO A 85 18.19 -14.42 -0.28
C PRO A 85 17.01 -13.79 0.49
N VAL A 86 17.31 -13.01 1.51
CA VAL A 86 16.31 -12.26 2.29
C VAL A 86 15.85 -11.04 1.50
N TRP A 87 14.55 -10.89 1.28
CA TRP A 87 13.96 -9.73 0.63
C TRP A 87 13.32 -8.81 1.64
N LYS A 88 13.59 -7.52 1.50
CA LYS A 88 13.03 -6.48 2.35
C LYS A 88 12.64 -5.27 1.51
N GLU A 89 11.38 -4.92 1.54
CA GLU A 89 10.89 -3.68 0.96
C GLU A 89 10.63 -2.67 2.08
N LYS A 90 11.41 -1.59 2.08
CA LYS A 90 11.27 -0.48 3.03
C LYS A 90 10.35 0.57 2.43
N LEU A 91 9.23 0.82 3.07
CA LEU A 91 8.28 1.85 2.69
C LEU A 91 8.75 3.19 3.26
N LEU A 92 8.96 4.18 2.40
CA LEU A 92 9.57 5.46 2.76
C LEU A 92 8.53 6.55 3.02
N SER A 93 7.61 6.75 2.09
CA SER A 93 6.61 7.80 2.16
C SER A 93 5.22 7.29 1.79
N PHE A 94 4.17 7.98 2.24
CA PHE A 94 2.79 7.64 1.91
C PHE A 94 2.06 8.90 1.45
N ASN A 95 1.68 8.94 0.17
CA ASN A 95 0.78 9.95 -0.36
C ASN A 95 -0.58 9.30 -0.61
N ILE A 96 -1.58 9.69 0.19
CA ILE A 96 -2.90 9.04 0.20
C ILE A 96 -3.95 10.01 -0.32
N LYS A 97 -4.67 9.57 -1.36
CA LYS A 97 -5.83 10.27 -1.93
C LYS A 97 -7.07 9.42 -1.70
N ILE A 98 -8.16 10.04 -1.28
CA ILE A 98 -9.43 9.40 -0.95
C ILE A 98 -10.53 10.09 -1.74
N ASP A 99 -11.39 9.30 -2.38
CA ASP A 99 -12.60 9.77 -3.02
C ASP A 99 -13.72 8.73 -2.82
N GLY A 100 -14.63 9.02 -1.90
CA GLY A 100 -15.70 8.09 -1.51
C GLY A 100 -15.15 6.76 -1.02
N PRO A 101 -15.56 5.63 -1.63
CA PRO A 101 -15.09 4.30 -1.23
C PRO A 101 -13.69 3.96 -1.78
N LEU A 102 -13.16 4.76 -2.71
CA LEU A 102 -11.87 4.53 -3.33
C LEU A 102 -10.76 5.31 -2.62
N ALA A 103 -9.66 4.64 -2.35
CA ALA A 103 -8.41 5.30 -1.97
C ALA A 103 -7.26 4.82 -2.86
N ASN A 104 -6.35 5.74 -3.18
CA ASN A 104 -5.06 5.43 -3.79
C ASN A 104 -3.95 5.78 -2.80
N VAL A 105 -3.06 4.84 -2.58
CA VAL A 105 -1.88 5.00 -1.73
C VAL A 105 -0.64 4.90 -2.62
N TRP A 106 0.03 6.02 -2.81
CA TRP A 106 1.30 6.12 -3.52
C TRP A 106 2.43 6.04 -2.50
N VAL A 107 3.30 5.03 -2.62
CA VAL A 107 4.34 4.71 -1.63
C VAL A 107 5.68 4.59 -2.32
N ASP A 108 6.61 5.48 -1.96
CA ASP A 108 8.01 5.33 -2.38
C ASP A 108 8.65 4.20 -1.58
N TYR A 109 9.46 3.36 -2.21
CA TYR A 109 10.10 2.24 -1.56
C TYR A 109 11.57 2.04 -1.98
N GLU A 110 12.30 1.35 -1.12
CA GLU A 110 13.59 0.73 -1.40
C GLU A 110 13.46 -0.77 -1.29
N PHE A 111 13.91 -1.50 -2.31
CA PHE A 111 13.97 -2.95 -2.27
C PHE A 111 15.39 -3.43 -1.97
N TRP A 112 15.52 -4.20 -0.92
CA TRP A 112 16.80 -4.71 -0.40
C TRP A 112 16.85 -6.22 -0.51
N VAL A 113 18.04 -6.74 -0.86
CA VAL A 113 18.34 -8.17 -0.95
C VAL A 113 19.61 -8.43 -0.12
N ASP A 114 19.51 -9.25 0.93
CA ASP A 114 20.61 -9.54 1.86
C ASP A 114 21.34 -8.26 2.33
N ASP A 115 20.58 -7.29 2.83
CA ASP A 115 21.06 -5.99 3.31
C ASP A 115 21.77 -5.10 2.27
N LYS A 116 21.66 -5.43 0.97
CA LYS A 116 22.13 -4.60 -0.13
C LYS A 116 20.95 -3.98 -0.87
N LEU A 117 21.01 -2.68 -1.10
CA LEU A 117 20.01 -1.98 -1.92
C LEU A 117 20.05 -2.54 -3.34
N SER A 118 18.93 -3.12 -3.78
CA SER A 118 18.75 -3.65 -5.13
C SER A 118 18.23 -2.56 -6.07
N HIS A 119 17.10 -1.94 -5.70
CA HIS A 119 16.48 -0.87 -6.49
C HIS A 119 15.51 -0.06 -5.63
N CYS A 120 15.11 1.09 -6.17
CA CYS A 120 14.04 1.93 -5.63
C CYS A 120 12.88 1.95 -6.62
N GLY A 121 11.70 2.28 -6.12
CA GLY A 121 10.52 2.40 -6.95
C GLY A 121 9.35 3.02 -6.22
N VAL A 122 8.18 2.87 -6.83
CA VAL A 122 6.92 3.35 -6.30
C VAL A 122 5.88 2.25 -6.41
N ASN A 123 5.11 2.06 -5.34
CA ASN A 123 3.87 1.29 -5.36
C ASN A 123 2.68 2.23 -5.47
N SER A 124 1.80 1.97 -6.44
CA SER A 124 0.49 2.61 -6.54
C SER A 124 -0.58 1.59 -6.18
N ILE A 125 -1.16 1.73 -5.00
CA ILE A 125 -2.06 0.76 -4.41
C ILE A 125 -3.47 1.34 -4.36
N ASN A 126 -4.42 0.66 -5.00
CA ASN A 126 -5.83 1.01 -4.91
C ASN A 126 -6.50 0.18 -3.82
N LEU A 127 -7.15 0.87 -2.91
CA LEU A 127 -7.92 0.28 -1.81
C LEU A 127 -9.39 0.62 -1.98
N LEU A 128 -10.25 -0.34 -1.65
CA LEU A 128 -11.70 -0.18 -1.65
C LEU A 128 -12.23 -0.34 -0.23
N LYS A 129 -13.03 0.62 0.22
CA LYS A 129 -13.71 0.56 1.51
C LYS A 129 -15.01 -0.25 1.35
N PHE A 130 -15.11 -1.34 2.10
CA PHE A 130 -16.36 -2.07 2.29
C PHE A 130 -17.05 -1.55 3.54
N PHE A 131 -18.34 -1.27 3.42
CA PHE A 131 -19.21 -0.82 4.52
C PHE A 131 -19.87 -2.02 5.18
#